data_0dcccc8f5bb2cfcf62693d7f5f28df04
#
_entry.id   0dcccc8f5bb2cfcf62693d7f5f28df04
#
_cell.length_a   1.000
_cell.length_b   1.000
_cell.length_c   1.000
_cell.angle_alpha   90.00
_cell.angle_beta   90.00
_cell.angle_gamma   90.00
#
_symmetry.space_group_name_H-M   'P 1'
#
loop_
_entity.id
_entity.type
_entity.pdbx_description
1 polymer ?
#
loop_
_entity_poly.entity_id
_entity_poly.type
_entity_poly.pdbx_seq_one_letter_code
_entity_poly.pdbx_strand_id
1 'polypeptide(L)'
;MIEHAIHQIKPYLFQIGNFQLRYYGLMYVIGFVLFALWMRKQIKDKTIDLNKEEFDSLFSWLIIALLIGARLGYVIFYNPIYYLHNPLEIIWPFQNGRLVGFSGMSFHGGLLGCVLGGWIWTRKNKKDFFEVGGHVVTMAPLGLF
;
A
#
# COMPACT_ATOMS: atom_id res chain seq x y z
N MET A 1 -30.42 -9.40 23.31
CA MET A 1 -30.79 -9.56 21.88
C MET A 1 -29.86 -8.83 20.92
N ILE A 2 -29.11 -7.83 21.35
CA ILE A 2 -28.16 -7.08 20.51
C ILE A 2 -26.78 -7.78 20.41
N GLU A 3 -26.36 -8.50 21.45
CA GLU A 3 -25.05 -9.20 21.45
C GLU A 3 -24.93 -10.34 20.43
N HIS A 4 -26.02 -11.00 20.07
CA HIS A 4 -26.01 -12.06 19.05
C HIS A 4 -25.91 -11.56 17.61
N ALA A 5 -26.24 -10.29 17.34
CA ALA A 5 -26.18 -9.72 16.00
C ALA A 5 -24.75 -9.35 15.57
N ILE A 6 -23.87 -9.06 16.53
CA ILE A 6 -22.49 -8.61 16.25
C ILE A 6 -21.61 -9.79 15.79
N HIS A 7 -21.91 -11.01 16.20
CA HIS A 7 -21.14 -12.21 15.84
C HIS A 7 -21.41 -12.75 14.41
N GLN A 8 -22.37 -12.18 13.67
CA GLN A 8 -22.71 -12.66 12.32
C GLN A 8 -22.10 -11.84 11.16
N ILE A 9 -21.38 -10.76 11.46
CA ILE A 9 -20.70 -9.99 10.41
C ILE A 9 -19.42 -10.72 10.01
N LYS A 10 -19.49 -11.46 8.89
CA LYS A 10 -18.30 -12.09 8.32
C LYS A 10 -17.31 -11.00 7.90
N PRO A 11 -16.00 -11.12 8.22
CA PRO A 11 -15.00 -10.09 7.91
C PRO A 11 -14.60 -10.05 6.43
N TYR A 12 -15.33 -10.76 5.57
CA TYR A 12 -15.11 -10.86 4.13
C TYR A 12 -16.41 -10.72 3.35
N LEU A 13 -16.30 -10.09 2.18
CA LEU A 13 -17.42 -9.88 1.27
C LEU A 13 -17.84 -11.19 0.59
N PHE A 14 -16.86 -11.95 0.10
CA PHE A 14 -17.05 -13.29 -0.45
C PHE A 14 -15.78 -14.14 -0.30
N GLN A 15 -15.96 -15.45 -0.37
CA GLN A 15 -14.88 -16.43 -0.31
C GLN A 15 -15.04 -17.40 -1.48
N ILE A 16 -13.95 -17.58 -2.23
CA ILE A 16 -13.84 -18.58 -3.30
C ILE A 16 -12.64 -19.48 -2.95
N GLY A 17 -12.93 -20.69 -2.47
CA GLY A 17 -11.90 -21.61 -1.97
C GLY A 17 -11.10 -21.00 -0.81
N ASN A 18 -9.79 -20.89 -0.96
CA ASN A 18 -8.89 -20.30 0.03
C ASN A 18 -8.74 -18.77 -0.11
N PHE A 19 -9.32 -18.17 -1.16
CA PHE A 19 -9.25 -16.73 -1.38
C PHE A 19 -10.42 -16.03 -0.69
N GLN A 20 -10.11 -15.13 0.25
CA GLN A 20 -11.08 -14.30 0.96
C GLN A 20 -10.88 -12.84 0.59
N LEU A 21 -11.89 -12.20 -0.02
CA LEU A 21 -11.91 -10.77 -0.20
C LEU A 21 -12.42 -10.13 1.10
N ARG A 22 -11.48 -9.64 1.89
CA ARG A 22 -11.78 -8.95 3.15
C ARG A 22 -12.17 -7.50 2.89
N TYR A 23 -13.12 -6.98 3.66
CA TYR A 23 -13.52 -5.57 3.60
C TYR A 23 -12.34 -4.61 3.74
N TYR A 24 -11.37 -4.95 4.58
CA TYR A 24 -10.15 -4.20 4.76
C TYR A 24 -9.37 -3.98 3.45
N GLY A 25 -9.15 -5.03 2.66
CA GLY A 25 -8.49 -4.92 1.35
C GLY A 25 -9.29 -4.09 0.35
N LEU A 26 -10.63 -4.21 0.37
CA LEU A 26 -11.50 -3.43 -0.49
C LEU A 26 -11.39 -1.92 -0.18
N MET A 27 -11.31 -1.54 1.10
CA MET A 27 -11.15 -0.13 1.50
C MET A 27 -9.83 0.46 1.01
N TYR A 28 -8.75 -0.31 0.99
CA TYR A 28 -7.49 0.14 0.39
C TYR A 28 -7.63 0.41 -1.12
N VAL A 29 -8.28 -0.50 -1.84
CA VAL A 29 -8.51 -0.31 -3.27
C VAL A 29 -9.35 0.95 -3.53
N ILE A 30 -10.42 1.15 -2.76
CA ILE A 30 -11.25 2.37 -2.85
C ILE A 30 -10.39 3.61 -2.56
N GLY A 31 -9.57 3.58 -1.50
CA GLY A 31 -8.66 4.67 -1.15
C GLY A 31 -7.69 5.02 -2.29
N PHE A 32 -7.08 4.01 -2.92
CA PHE A 32 -6.20 4.22 -4.07
C PHE A 32 -6.93 4.79 -5.29
N VAL A 33 -8.16 4.35 -5.56
CA VAL A 33 -8.97 4.88 -6.65
C VAL A 33 -9.33 6.35 -6.40
N LEU A 34 -9.80 6.67 -5.19
CA LEU A 34 -10.13 8.05 -4.81
C LEU A 34 -8.90 8.96 -4.90
N PHE A 35 -7.75 8.49 -4.41
CA PHE A 35 -6.48 9.20 -4.54
C PHE A 35 -6.13 9.46 -6.01
N ALA A 36 -6.21 8.44 -6.87
CA ALA A 36 -5.91 8.59 -8.28
C ALA A 36 -6.84 9.57 -8.98
N LEU A 37 -8.13 9.54 -8.68
CA LEU A 37 -9.12 10.47 -9.24
C LEU A 37 -8.84 11.91 -8.80
N TRP A 38 -8.52 12.10 -7.54
CA TRP A 38 -8.19 13.43 -6.99
C TRP A 38 -6.92 13.99 -7.61
N MET A 39 -5.85 13.21 -7.70
CA MET A 39 -4.59 13.65 -8.34
C MET A 39 -4.80 14.00 -9.81
N ARG A 40 -5.57 13.20 -10.55
CA ARG A 40 -5.90 13.51 -11.95
C ARG A 40 -6.66 14.83 -12.11
N LYS A 41 -7.52 15.16 -11.13
CA LYS A 41 -8.18 16.46 -11.07
C LYS A 41 -7.17 17.58 -10.85
N GLN A 42 -6.24 17.44 -9.90
CA GLN A 42 -5.19 18.43 -9.62
C GLN A 42 -4.31 18.69 -10.86
N ILE A 43 -3.97 17.64 -11.59
CA ILE A 43 -3.22 17.76 -12.85
C ILE A 43 -4.03 18.53 -13.91
N LYS A 44 -5.33 18.21 -14.05
CA LYS A 44 -6.22 18.90 -14.99
C LYS A 44 -6.35 20.38 -14.66
N ASP A 45 -6.47 20.71 -13.37
CA ASP A 45 -6.61 22.07 -12.85
C ASP A 45 -5.26 22.81 -12.81
N LYS A 46 -4.16 22.18 -13.26
CA LYS A 46 -2.79 22.70 -13.26
C LYS A 46 -2.30 23.18 -11.89
N THR A 47 -2.79 22.56 -10.83
CA THR A 47 -2.41 22.87 -9.44
C THR A 47 -1.08 22.21 -9.05
N ILE A 48 -0.68 21.16 -9.76
CA ILE A 48 0.58 20.45 -9.57
C ILE A 48 1.33 20.38 -10.90
N ASP A 49 2.65 20.52 -10.85
CA ASP A 49 3.55 20.37 -12.01
C ASP A 49 3.86 18.90 -12.31
N LEU A 50 2.82 18.16 -12.64
CA LEU A 50 2.89 16.78 -13.14
C LEU A 50 2.02 16.62 -14.36
N ASN A 51 2.48 15.86 -15.35
CA ASN A 51 1.61 15.39 -16.42
C ASN A 51 0.99 14.02 -16.05
N LYS A 52 0.06 13.55 -16.88
CA LYS A 52 -0.66 12.29 -16.62
C LYS A 52 0.28 11.08 -16.59
N GLU A 53 1.26 11.03 -17.48
CA GLU A 53 2.21 9.92 -17.60
C GLU A 53 3.17 9.89 -16.38
N GLU A 54 3.63 11.06 -15.96
CA GLU A 54 4.43 11.20 -14.74
C GLU A 54 3.65 10.76 -13.50
N PHE A 55 2.38 11.12 -13.42
CA PHE A 55 1.52 10.67 -12.31
C PHE A 55 1.31 9.15 -12.32
N ASP A 56 0.98 8.55 -13.46
CA ASP A 56 0.77 7.11 -13.57
C ASP A 56 2.06 6.34 -13.21
N SER A 57 3.22 6.88 -13.60
CA SER A 57 4.54 6.36 -13.21
C SER A 57 4.77 6.50 -11.70
N LEU A 58 4.56 7.69 -11.12
CA LEU A 58 4.69 7.92 -9.68
C LEU A 58 3.78 7.00 -8.86
N PHE A 59 2.53 6.90 -9.27
CA PHE A 59 1.52 6.09 -8.58
C PHE A 59 1.91 4.61 -8.55
N SER A 60 2.32 4.06 -9.69
CA SER A 60 2.80 2.68 -9.78
C SER A 60 4.06 2.46 -8.93
N TRP A 61 4.99 3.42 -8.96
CA TRP A 61 6.22 3.38 -8.18
C TRP A 61 5.95 3.40 -6.68
N LEU A 62 5.02 4.25 -6.22
CA LEU A 62 4.65 4.34 -4.81
C LEU A 62 3.97 3.06 -4.30
N ILE A 63 3.10 2.42 -5.10
CA ILE A 63 2.50 1.13 -4.74
C ILE A 63 3.57 0.06 -4.56
N ILE A 64 4.50 -0.06 -5.49
CA ILE A 64 5.60 -1.02 -5.41
C ILE A 64 6.49 -0.73 -4.19
N ALA A 65 6.84 0.53 -3.97
CA ALA A 65 7.66 0.96 -2.84
C ALA A 65 6.96 0.70 -1.48
N LEU A 66 5.65 0.93 -1.41
CA LEU A 66 4.82 0.62 -0.24
C LEU A 66 4.85 -0.89 0.07
N LEU A 67 4.61 -1.73 -0.92
CA LEU A 67 4.58 -3.19 -0.73
C LEU A 67 5.94 -3.74 -0.31
N ILE A 68 7.01 -3.32 -0.99
CA ILE A 68 8.39 -3.72 -0.66
C ILE A 68 8.75 -3.23 0.73
N GLY A 69 8.50 -1.96 1.03
CA GLY A 69 8.81 -1.36 2.32
C GLY A 69 8.04 -2.01 3.46
N ALA A 70 6.74 -2.26 3.28
CA ALA A 70 5.90 -2.93 4.27
C ALA A 70 6.40 -4.36 4.56
N ARG A 71 6.80 -5.10 3.53
CA ARG A 71 7.33 -6.45 3.68
C ARG A 71 8.69 -6.46 4.35
N LEU A 72 9.63 -5.65 3.87
CA LEU A 72 10.96 -5.54 4.47
C LEU A 72 10.89 -5.04 5.92
N GLY A 73 10.03 -4.06 6.20
CA GLY A 73 9.81 -3.60 7.57
C GLY A 73 9.31 -4.70 8.49
N TYR A 74 8.40 -5.55 8.01
CA TYR A 74 7.96 -6.72 8.78
C TYR A 74 9.09 -7.71 9.03
N VAL A 75 9.84 -8.05 8.00
CA VAL A 75 10.98 -8.98 8.10
C VAL A 75 12.02 -8.49 9.12
N ILE A 76 12.39 -7.20 9.05
CA ILE A 76 13.46 -6.64 9.87
C ILE A 76 13.04 -6.45 11.33
N PHE A 77 11.81 -5.94 11.57
CA PHE A 77 11.39 -5.55 12.92
C PHE A 77 10.68 -6.65 13.70
N TYR A 78 10.03 -7.62 13.04
CA TYR A 78 9.21 -8.61 13.73
C TYR A 78 9.82 -10.00 13.76
N ASN A 79 10.53 -10.45 12.72
CA ASN A 79 11.07 -11.81 12.66
C ASN A 79 12.42 -11.92 11.92
N PRO A 80 13.44 -11.11 12.26
CA PRO A 80 14.69 -11.08 11.48
C PRO A 80 15.40 -12.42 11.45
N ILE A 81 15.48 -13.09 12.59
CA ILE A 81 16.20 -14.38 12.71
C ILE A 81 15.55 -15.48 11.86
N TYR A 82 14.21 -15.54 11.86
CA TYR A 82 13.47 -16.50 11.05
C TYR A 82 13.75 -16.33 9.55
N TYR A 83 13.67 -15.09 9.07
CA TYR A 83 13.87 -14.80 7.64
C TYR A 83 15.34 -14.87 7.20
N LEU A 84 16.30 -14.73 8.12
CA LEU A 84 17.70 -15.05 7.84
C LEU A 84 17.93 -16.52 7.52
N HIS A 85 17.17 -17.42 8.17
CA HIS A 85 17.22 -18.85 7.89
C HIS A 85 16.34 -19.28 6.72
N ASN A 86 15.33 -18.47 6.36
CA ASN A 86 14.37 -18.74 5.30
C ASN A 86 14.22 -17.55 4.32
N PRO A 87 15.30 -17.15 3.61
CA PRO A 87 15.30 -15.92 2.79
C PRO A 87 14.31 -15.97 1.62
N LEU A 88 13.98 -17.13 1.10
CA LEU A 88 13.01 -17.29 0.03
C LEU A 88 11.59 -16.90 0.46
N GLU A 89 11.25 -17.05 1.74
CA GLU A 89 9.93 -16.69 2.27
C GLU A 89 9.73 -15.18 2.42
N ILE A 90 10.77 -14.39 2.24
CA ILE A 90 10.64 -12.91 2.19
C ILE A 90 9.78 -12.51 0.99
N ILE A 91 9.99 -13.15 -0.16
CA ILE A 91 9.35 -12.82 -1.44
C ILE A 91 8.22 -13.81 -1.77
N TRP A 92 8.36 -15.07 -1.32
CA TRP A 92 7.46 -16.15 -1.69
C TRP A 92 6.23 -16.20 -0.78
N PRO A 93 5.00 -16.09 -1.35
CA PRO A 93 3.78 -16.02 -0.54
C PRO A 93 3.29 -17.38 -0.02
N PHE A 94 4.09 -18.43 -0.15
CA PHE A 94 3.73 -19.77 0.28
C PHE A 94 4.56 -20.19 1.49
N GLN A 95 3.90 -20.67 2.54
CA GLN A 95 4.52 -21.33 3.69
C GLN A 95 3.95 -22.75 3.80
N ASN A 96 4.82 -23.76 3.87
CA ASN A 96 4.43 -25.17 3.98
C ASN A 96 3.42 -25.63 2.91
N GLY A 97 3.58 -25.16 1.66
CA GLY A 97 2.71 -25.51 0.55
C GLY A 97 1.33 -24.85 0.55
N ARG A 98 1.06 -23.94 1.49
CA ARG A 98 -0.18 -23.15 1.54
C ARG A 98 0.08 -21.70 1.15
N LEU A 99 -0.81 -21.15 0.34
CA LEU A 99 -0.80 -19.73 0.03
C LEU A 99 -1.19 -18.94 1.28
N VAL A 100 -0.21 -18.40 1.97
CA VAL A 100 -0.41 -17.56 3.17
C VAL A 100 -0.66 -16.10 2.77
N GLY A 101 -0.48 -15.78 1.49
CA GLY A 101 -0.57 -14.43 0.98
C GLY A 101 0.55 -13.53 1.53
N PHE A 102 0.40 -12.25 1.40
CA PHE A 102 1.30 -11.26 2.01
C PHE A 102 0.92 -11.01 3.47
N SER A 103 0.80 -12.07 4.28
CA SER A 103 0.65 -11.93 5.73
C SER A 103 1.96 -11.39 6.31
N GLY A 104 1.85 -10.44 7.23
CA GLY A 104 3.01 -9.78 7.81
C GLY A 104 3.51 -8.60 6.96
N MET A 105 2.78 -7.49 7.04
CA MET A 105 3.18 -6.19 6.51
C MET A 105 3.27 -5.19 7.65
N SER A 106 4.34 -4.39 7.68
CA SER A 106 4.55 -3.33 8.64
C SER A 106 4.07 -2.00 8.08
N PHE A 107 3.17 -1.32 8.80
CA PHE A 107 2.75 0.03 8.45
C PHE A 107 3.93 1.01 8.35
N HIS A 108 4.81 0.99 9.35
CA HIS A 108 5.99 1.86 9.37
C HIS A 108 6.95 1.56 8.21
N GLY A 109 7.13 0.27 7.89
CA GLY A 109 7.92 -0.14 6.72
C GLY A 109 7.32 0.36 5.41
N GLY A 110 6.00 0.27 5.24
CA GLY A 110 5.29 0.79 4.08
C GLY A 110 5.42 2.31 3.95
N LEU A 111 5.26 3.04 5.06
CA LEU A 111 5.43 4.49 5.08
C LEU A 111 6.85 4.90 4.68
N LEU A 112 7.87 4.29 5.28
CA LEU A 112 9.27 4.53 4.92
C LEU A 112 9.54 4.17 3.45
N GLY A 113 8.97 3.07 2.98
CA GLY A 113 9.03 2.67 1.57
C GLY A 113 8.47 3.74 0.64
N CYS A 114 7.30 4.30 0.95
CA CYS A 114 6.70 5.39 0.18
C CYS A 114 7.57 6.66 0.18
N VAL A 115 8.10 7.05 1.33
CA VAL A 115 8.97 8.24 1.45
C VAL A 115 10.23 8.06 0.61
N LEU A 116 10.93 6.94 0.76
CA LEU A 116 12.15 6.64 0.00
C LEU A 116 11.85 6.46 -1.49
N GLY A 117 10.79 5.74 -1.83
CA GLY A 117 10.36 5.54 -3.22
C GLY A 117 9.98 6.86 -3.89
N GLY A 118 9.23 7.71 -3.22
CA GLY A 118 8.88 9.05 -3.69
C GLY A 118 10.10 9.93 -3.89
N TRP A 119 11.04 9.91 -2.94
CA TRP A 119 12.30 10.65 -3.04
C TRP A 119 13.15 10.19 -4.23
N ILE A 120 13.30 8.88 -4.43
CA ILE A 120 14.05 8.33 -5.57
C ILE A 120 13.38 8.72 -6.89
N TRP A 121 12.05 8.60 -6.96
CA TRP A 121 11.30 8.94 -8.16
C TRP A 121 11.42 10.42 -8.52
N THR A 122 11.25 11.33 -7.56
CA THR A 122 11.36 12.78 -7.79
C THR A 122 12.76 13.17 -8.22
N ARG A 123 13.80 12.59 -7.62
CA ARG A 123 15.20 12.80 -8.04
C ARG A 123 15.43 12.36 -9.49
N LYS A 124 14.91 11.19 -9.87
CA LYS A 124 15.05 10.64 -11.22
C LYS A 124 14.33 11.49 -12.27
N ASN A 125 13.17 12.04 -11.92
CA ASN A 125 12.33 12.82 -12.82
C ASN A 125 12.57 14.35 -12.70
N LYS A 126 13.57 14.78 -11.94
CA LYS A 126 13.92 16.19 -11.71
C LYS A 126 12.75 17.03 -11.18
N LYS A 127 11.93 16.45 -10.32
CA LYS A 127 10.80 17.10 -9.64
C LYS A 127 11.17 17.43 -8.20
N ASP A 128 10.50 18.42 -7.61
CA ASP A 128 10.66 18.73 -6.20
C ASP A 128 9.93 17.71 -5.32
N PHE A 129 10.66 17.14 -4.36
CA PHE A 129 10.12 16.10 -3.48
C PHE A 129 9.05 16.67 -2.53
N PHE A 130 9.24 17.87 -2.02
CA PHE A 130 8.32 18.46 -1.06
C PHE A 130 7.04 18.96 -1.73
N GLU A 131 7.13 19.47 -2.95
CA GLU A 131 5.96 19.86 -3.74
C GLU A 131 5.09 18.64 -4.04
N VAL A 132 5.67 17.61 -4.68
CA VAL A 132 4.96 16.37 -5.02
C VAL A 132 4.45 15.67 -3.75
N GLY A 133 5.29 15.57 -2.73
CA GLY A 133 4.97 14.94 -1.44
C GLY A 133 3.84 15.66 -0.70
N GLY A 134 3.82 17.00 -0.73
CA GLY A 134 2.76 17.81 -0.14
C GLY A 134 1.39 17.47 -0.73
N HIS A 135 1.29 17.35 -2.04
CA HIS A 135 0.05 16.94 -2.71
C HIS A 135 -0.34 15.49 -2.37
N VAL A 136 0.61 14.57 -2.28
CA VAL A 136 0.33 13.18 -1.90
C VAL A 136 -0.19 13.09 -0.45
N VAL A 137 0.45 13.80 0.48
CA VAL A 137 0.13 13.75 1.91
C VAL A 137 -1.24 14.38 2.24
N THR A 138 -1.69 15.38 1.49
CA THR A 138 -3.01 16.01 1.72
C THR A 138 -4.17 15.01 1.62
N MET A 139 -4.00 13.91 0.89
CA MET A 139 -5.01 12.84 0.76
C MET A 139 -4.82 11.68 1.73
N ALA A 140 -3.70 11.62 2.45
CA ALA A 140 -3.43 10.54 3.41
C ALA A 140 -4.54 10.39 4.48
N PRO A 141 -5.14 11.48 5.03
CA PRO A 141 -6.22 11.35 6.00
C PRO A 141 -7.46 10.63 5.46
N LEU A 142 -7.76 10.74 4.16
CA LEU A 142 -8.91 10.06 3.56
C LEU A 142 -8.72 8.53 3.45
N GLY A 143 -7.48 8.06 3.49
CA GLY A 143 -7.17 6.63 3.50
C GLY A 143 -7.07 6.04 4.91
N LEU A 144 -7.15 6.87 5.96
CA LEU A 144 -7.06 6.44 7.37
C LEU A 144 -8.43 6.27 8.04
N PHE A 145 -9.50 6.71 7.40
CA PHE A 145 -10.88 6.52 7.81
C PHE A 145 -11.53 5.40 7.00
#